data_efe7179cb8a31601e50b317815ebede9
#
_entry.id   efe7179cb8a31601e50b317815ebede9
#
_cell.length_a   1.000
_cell.length_b   1.000
_cell.length_c   1.000
_cell.angle_alpha   90.00
_cell.angle_beta   90.00
_cell.angle_gamma   90.00
#
_symmetry.space_group_name_H-M   'P 1'
#
loop_
_entity.id
_entity.type
_entity.pdbx_description
1 polymer ?
#
loop_
_entity_poly.entity_id
_entity_poly.type
_entity_poly.pdbx_seq_one_letter_code
_entity_poly.pdbx_strand_id
1 'polypeptide(L)'
;KGTYPSILEKANASEADMIIAVTRNDEINMLICQIAYSVFNIQKKIARIRSQDYLNPKFTRVYNKENLPIDVIISPEIEIAKSIQRKLEAPGALDSVPFSDNKIRLLEILVKDNCKLIDFKLNELTKKHPQLEANIIAIIRKDKTFIPKKTDQIKCDDKIYIIINSLQMEETLNAFGHEEKISK
;
A
#
# COMPACT_ATOMS: atom_id res chain seq x y z
N LYS A 1 22.96 -5.15 23.50
CA LYS A 1 22.54 -5.39 22.10
C LYS A 1 21.17 -6.05 22.13
N GLY A 2 20.28 -5.70 21.18
CA GLY A 2 18.91 -6.25 21.11
C GLY A 2 18.81 -7.77 20.93
N THR A 3 19.94 -8.44 20.68
CA THR A 3 20.06 -9.91 20.59
C THR A 3 20.29 -10.57 21.96
N TYR A 4 20.49 -9.81 23.02
CA TYR A 4 20.72 -10.44 24.33
C TYR A 4 19.39 -10.76 25.01
N PRO A 5 19.10 -12.03 25.37
CA PRO A 5 17.85 -12.40 26.04
C PRO A 5 17.57 -11.56 27.29
N SER A 6 18.60 -11.26 28.10
CA SER A 6 18.47 -10.40 29.29
C SER A 6 18.02 -8.96 28.99
N ILE A 7 18.28 -8.44 27.79
CA ILE A 7 17.81 -7.12 27.36
C ILE A 7 16.36 -7.18 26.91
N LEU A 8 15.99 -8.25 26.22
CA LEU A 8 14.59 -8.50 25.81
C LEU A 8 13.72 -8.75 27.06
N GLU A 9 14.21 -9.51 28.03
CA GLU A 9 13.54 -9.73 29.32
C GLU A 9 13.29 -8.41 30.07
N LYS A 10 14.31 -7.54 30.19
CA LYS A 10 14.15 -6.19 30.76
C LYS A 10 13.14 -5.32 30.02
N ALA A 11 12.89 -5.59 28.76
CA ALA A 11 11.86 -4.94 27.95
C ALA A 11 10.49 -5.64 28.03
N ASN A 12 10.28 -6.55 28.97
CA ASN A 12 9.07 -7.36 29.15
C ASN A 12 8.67 -8.17 27.91
N ALA A 13 9.66 -8.75 27.22
CA ALA A 13 9.42 -9.53 26.01
C ALA A 13 8.46 -10.72 26.24
N SER A 14 8.41 -11.26 27.45
CA SER A 14 7.48 -12.36 27.82
C SER A 14 6.00 -11.98 27.75
N GLU A 15 5.68 -10.68 27.83
CA GLU A 15 4.32 -10.15 27.76
C GLU A 15 3.98 -9.56 26.38
N ALA A 16 4.92 -9.64 25.44
CA ALA A 16 4.75 -9.04 24.11
C ALA A 16 3.99 -9.97 23.16
N ASP A 17 2.97 -9.45 22.50
CA ASP A 17 2.23 -10.16 21.43
C ASP A 17 3.04 -10.23 20.14
N MET A 18 3.93 -9.27 19.91
CA MET A 18 4.68 -9.11 18.68
C MET A 18 6.07 -8.55 18.92
N ILE A 19 7.03 -8.98 18.08
CA ILE A 19 8.34 -8.34 17.97
C ILE A 19 8.61 -7.86 16.56
N ILE A 20 9.20 -6.66 16.45
CA ILE A 20 9.59 -6.05 15.18
C ILE A 20 11.10 -5.81 15.21
N ALA A 21 11.84 -6.66 14.48
CA ALA A 21 13.29 -6.60 14.39
C ALA A 21 13.71 -5.79 13.15
N VAL A 22 14.12 -4.53 13.35
CA VAL A 22 14.44 -3.58 12.29
C VAL A 22 15.81 -2.92 12.45
N THR A 23 16.78 -3.67 12.98
CA THR A 23 18.16 -3.20 13.12
C THR A 23 18.82 -3.06 11.72
N ARG A 24 20.05 -2.54 11.68
CA ARG A 24 20.77 -2.36 10.41
C ARG A 24 21.27 -3.65 9.76
N ASN A 25 21.22 -4.77 10.48
CA ASN A 25 21.83 -6.03 10.06
C ASN A 25 20.76 -7.13 10.00
N ASP A 26 20.68 -7.81 8.88
CA ASP A 26 19.65 -8.81 8.59
C ASP A 26 19.79 -10.04 9.51
N GLU A 27 21.02 -10.51 9.74
CA GLU A 27 21.31 -11.66 10.60
C GLU A 27 20.94 -11.36 12.05
N ILE A 28 21.16 -10.12 12.51
CA ILE A 28 20.72 -9.68 13.83
C ILE A 28 19.21 -9.70 13.93
N ASN A 29 18.50 -9.25 12.90
CA ASN A 29 17.04 -9.26 12.87
C ASN A 29 16.49 -10.68 12.92
N MET A 30 17.10 -11.60 12.16
CA MET A 30 16.76 -13.03 12.19
C MET A 30 16.99 -13.61 13.58
N LEU A 31 18.14 -13.35 14.19
CA LEU A 31 18.49 -13.86 15.52
C LEU A 31 17.54 -13.31 16.60
N ILE A 32 17.15 -12.05 16.53
CA ILE A 32 16.14 -11.46 17.44
C ILE A 32 14.82 -12.23 17.34
N CYS A 33 14.33 -12.50 16.13
CA CYS A 33 13.11 -13.27 15.93
C CYS A 33 13.23 -14.69 16.46
N GLN A 34 14.38 -15.34 16.26
CA GLN A 34 14.66 -16.68 16.79
C GLN A 34 14.61 -16.70 18.33
N ILE A 35 15.27 -15.75 18.99
CA ILE A 35 15.27 -15.65 20.45
C ILE A 35 13.86 -15.32 20.98
N ALA A 36 13.17 -14.40 20.34
CA ALA A 36 11.81 -14.03 20.68
C ALA A 36 10.86 -15.23 20.67
N TYR A 37 11.02 -16.10 19.69
CA TYR A 37 10.25 -17.35 19.60
C TYR A 37 10.66 -18.36 20.64
N SER A 38 11.98 -18.71 20.70
CA SER A 38 12.45 -19.85 21.48
C SER A 38 12.51 -19.59 22.98
N VAL A 39 12.71 -18.33 23.41
CA VAL A 39 12.88 -17.97 24.83
C VAL A 39 11.61 -17.33 25.40
N PHE A 40 10.95 -16.47 24.62
CA PHE A 40 9.82 -15.66 25.11
C PHE A 40 8.46 -16.08 24.50
N ASN A 41 8.46 -17.09 23.60
CA ASN A 41 7.23 -17.60 22.97
C ASN A 41 6.38 -16.54 22.28
N ILE A 42 7.00 -15.49 21.74
CA ILE A 42 6.30 -14.41 21.02
C ILE A 42 5.71 -14.96 19.72
N GLN A 43 4.40 -14.83 19.55
CA GLN A 43 3.67 -15.45 18.45
C GLN A 43 3.89 -14.73 17.11
N LYS A 44 3.99 -13.39 17.07
CA LYS A 44 4.16 -12.62 15.86
C LYS A 44 5.56 -12.01 15.77
N LYS A 45 6.31 -12.39 14.73
CA LYS A 45 7.68 -11.93 14.52
C LYS A 45 7.80 -11.32 13.14
N ILE A 46 8.22 -10.04 13.11
CA ILE A 46 8.43 -9.26 11.90
C ILE A 46 9.90 -8.91 11.81
N ALA A 47 10.54 -9.21 10.69
CA ALA A 47 11.94 -8.88 10.47
C ALA A 47 12.14 -8.03 9.22
N ARG A 48 13.02 -7.02 9.33
CA ARG A 48 13.55 -6.34 8.16
C ARG A 48 14.69 -7.15 7.58
N ILE A 49 14.57 -7.53 6.30
CA ILE A 49 15.59 -8.25 5.52
C ILE A 49 15.76 -7.52 4.19
N ARG A 50 16.99 -7.10 3.89
CA ARG A 50 17.31 -6.33 2.69
C ARG A 50 18.09 -7.13 1.66
N SER A 51 18.92 -8.08 2.11
CA SER A 51 19.72 -8.89 1.20
C SER A 51 18.83 -9.73 0.29
N GLN A 52 19.03 -9.57 -1.02
CA GLN A 52 18.30 -10.32 -2.04
C GLN A 52 18.61 -11.82 -1.98
N ASP A 53 19.78 -12.22 -1.46
CA ASP A 53 20.11 -13.62 -1.28
C ASP A 53 19.18 -14.31 -0.27
N TYR A 54 18.86 -13.62 0.83
CA TYR A 54 17.92 -14.13 1.82
C TYR A 54 16.46 -14.10 1.32
N LEU A 55 16.14 -13.26 0.35
CA LEU A 55 14.79 -13.13 -0.22
C LEU A 55 14.59 -14.01 -1.47
N ASN A 56 15.62 -14.70 -1.92
CA ASN A 56 15.54 -15.58 -3.08
C ASN A 56 14.52 -16.70 -2.83
N PRO A 57 13.53 -16.90 -3.73
CA PRO A 57 12.49 -17.92 -3.58
C PRO A 57 13.03 -19.34 -3.35
N LYS A 58 14.23 -19.64 -3.84
CA LYS A 58 14.89 -20.95 -3.63
C LYS A 58 15.19 -21.21 -2.16
N PHE A 59 15.40 -20.17 -1.36
CA PHE A 59 15.86 -20.26 0.03
C PHE A 59 14.79 -19.86 1.04
N THR A 60 13.63 -19.37 0.61
CA THR A 60 12.56 -18.90 1.51
C THR A 60 11.99 -19.98 2.43
N ARG A 61 12.23 -21.25 2.13
CA ARG A 61 11.85 -22.38 3.00
C ARG A 61 12.50 -22.33 4.39
N VAL A 62 13.56 -21.54 4.56
CA VAL A 62 14.19 -21.34 5.87
C VAL A 62 13.29 -20.57 6.83
N TYR A 63 12.37 -19.73 6.29
CA TYR A 63 11.47 -18.91 7.10
C TYR A 63 10.21 -19.67 7.50
N ASN A 64 10.34 -20.50 8.51
CA ASN A 64 9.26 -21.27 9.10
C ASN A 64 9.50 -21.47 10.60
N LYS A 65 8.51 -22.01 11.31
CA LYS A 65 8.57 -22.18 12.77
C LYS A 65 9.68 -23.15 13.22
N GLU A 66 10.09 -24.08 12.37
CA GLU A 66 11.08 -25.11 12.69
C GLU A 66 12.52 -24.60 12.53
N ASN A 67 12.75 -23.67 11.58
CA ASN A 67 14.07 -23.14 11.26
C ASN A 67 14.26 -21.71 11.75
N LEU A 68 13.80 -20.74 10.98
CA LEU A 68 13.81 -19.32 11.33
C LEU A 68 12.37 -18.80 11.45
N PRO A 69 11.82 -18.64 12.65
CA PRO A 69 10.44 -18.33 12.91
C PRO A 69 10.14 -16.84 12.65
N ILE A 70 10.13 -16.44 11.40
CA ILE A 70 9.76 -15.10 10.95
C ILE A 70 8.41 -15.19 10.22
N ASP A 71 7.41 -14.49 10.73
CA ASP A 71 6.06 -14.54 10.17
C ASP A 71 5.87 -13.52 9.04
N VAL A 72 6.59 -12.39 9.11
CA VAL A 72 6.54 -11.34 8.09
C VAL A 72 7.93 -10.79 7.85
N ILE A 73 8.31 -10.78 6.58
CA ILE A 73 9.56 -10.15 6.13
C ILE A 73 9.22 -8.83 5.46
N ILE A 74 9.92 -7.76 5.83
CA ILE A 74 9.82 -6.44 5.22
C ILE A 74 11.16 -6.11 4.57
N SER A 75 11.15 -5.87 3.25
CA SER A 75 12.27 -5.31 2.51
C SER A 75 11.89 -3.92 2.03
N PRO A 76 12.45 -2.84 2.62
CA PRO A 76 12.16 -1.47 2.20
C PRO A 76 12.43 -1.24 0.72
N GLU A 77 13.47 -1.85 0.17
CA GLU A 77 13.87 -1.75 -1.23
C GLU A 77 12.79 -2.31 -2.17
N ILE A 78 12.23 -3.45 -1.81
CA ILE A 78 11.13 -4.07 -2.57
C ILE A 78 9.86 -3.22 -2.46
N GLU A 79 9.54 -2.72 -1.28
CA GLU A 79 8.35 -1.90 -1.08
C GLU A 79 8.44 -0.56 -1.81
N ILE A 80 9.63 0.06 -1.84
CA ILE A 80 9.88 1.27 -2.64
C ILE A 80 9.74 0.96 -4.13
N ALA A 81 10.34 -0.14 -4.62
CA ALA A 81 10.22 -0.55 -6.02
C ALA A 81 8.75 -0.77 -6.42
N LYS A 82 7.96 -1.46 -5.59
CA LYS A 82 6.52 -1.64 -5.80
C LYS A 82 5.77 -0.30 -5.80
N SER A 83 6.14 0.64 -4.92
CA SER A 83 5.53 1.96 -4.89
C SER A 83 5.81 2.75 -6.17
N ILE A 84 7.05 2.72 -6.67
CA ILE A 84 7.42 3.35 -7.94
C ILE A 84 6.66 2.68 -9.09
N GLN A 85 6.63 1.34 -9.12
CA GLN A 85 5.90 0.59 -10.15
C GLN A 85 4.43 1.02 -10.18
N ARG A 86 3.74 1.08 -9.04
CA ARG A 86 2.33 1.53 -8.96
C ARG A 86 2.11 2.92 -9.55
N LYS A 87 3.05 3.85 -9.31
CA LYS A 87 2.99 5.20 -9.90
C LYS A 87 3.18 5.20 -11.41
N LEU A 88 4.06 4.32 -11.92
CA LEU A 88 4.26 4.15 -13.36
C LEU A 88 3.06 3.47 -14.05
N GLU A 89 2.38 2.56 -13.35
CA GLU A 89 1.17 1.89 -13.86
C GLU A 89 -0.05 2.81 -13.92
N ALA A 90 -0.09 3.88 -13.11
CA ALA A 90 -1.20 4.82 -13.06
C ALA A 90 -0.70 6.26 -13.27
N PRO A 91 -0.16 6.60 -14.47
CA PRO A 91 0.35 7.94 -14.75
C PRO A 91 -0.79 8.96 -14.63
N GLY A 92 -0.52 10.01 -13.84
CA GLY A 92 -1.53 11.03 -13.53
C GLY A 92 -2.30 10.81 -12.23
N ALA A 93 -2.32 9.61 -11.65
CA ALA A 93 -2.76 9.43 -10.28
C ALA A 93 -1.65 9.87 -9.30
N LEU A 94 -2.03 10.48 -8.18
CA LEU A 94 -1.11 10.80 -7.09
C LEU A 94 -0.65 9.52 -6.36
N ASP A 95 -1.59 8.58 -6.18
CA ASP A 95 -1.33 7.24 -5.64
C ASP A 95 -2.31 6.22 -6.22
N SER A 96 -1.90 4.94 -6.19
CA SER A 96 -2.69 3.81 -6.67
C SER A 96 -2.46 2.60 -5.77
N VAL A 97 -3.52 2.14 -5.09
CA VAL A 97 -3.46 0.98 -4.19
C VAL A 97 -4.30 -0.15 -4.76
N PRO A 98 -3.70 -1.30 -5.09
CA PRO A 98 -4.42 -2.46 -5.57
C PRO A 98 -5.10 -3.23 -4.43
N PHE A 99 -6.30 -3.79 -4.72
CA PHE A 99 -7.06 -4.69 -3.86
C PHE A 99 -7.50 -5.93 -4.65
N SER A 100 -7.85 -7.00 -3.93
CA SER A 100 -8.44 -8.24 -4.49
C SER A 100 -7.64 -8.78 -5.68
N ASP A 101 -6.36 -9.06 -5.48
CA ASP A 101 -5.45 -9.55 -6.54
C ASP A 101 -5.42 -8.63 -7.77
N ASN A 102 -5.39 -7.33 -7.53
CA ASN A 102 -5.35 -6.29 -8.57
C ASN A 102 -6.63 -6.18 -9.43
N LYS A 103 -7.76 -6.72 -9.00
CA LYS A 103 -9.04 -6.57 -9.71
C LYS A 103 -9.67 -5.20 -9.48
N ILE A 104 -9.44 -4.62 -8.32
CA ILE A 104 -9.96 -3.31 -7.89
C ILE A 104 -8.78 -2.44 -7.51
N ARG A 105 -8.86 -1.15 -7.83
CA ARG A 105 -7.88 -0.15 -7.40
C ARG A 105 -8.54 1.03 -6.73
N LEU A 106 -7.90 1.51 -5.67
CA LEU A 106 -8.16 2.82 -5.10
C LEU A 106 -7.14 3.80 -5.71
N LEU A 107 -7.63 4.81 -6.40
CA LEU A 107 -6.80 5.88 -6.95
C LEU A 107 -6.98 7.15 -6.14
N GLU A 108 -5.90 7.88 -5.92
CA GLU A 108 -5.90 9.28 -5.50
C GLU A 108 -5.61 10.13 -6.73
N ILE A 109 -6.53 10.99 -7.12
CA ILE A 109 -6.45 11.81 -8.33
C ILE A 109 -6.60 13.29 -7.95
N LEU A 110 -5.72 14.15 -8.48
CA LEU A 110 -5.90 15.60 -8.45
C LEU A 110 -6.73 16.02 -9.66
N VAL A 111 -7.84 16.67 -9.42
CA VAL A 111 -8.71 17.21 -10.48
C VAL A 111 -8.06 18.47 -11.07
N LYS A 112 -7.62 18.38 -12.32
CA LYS A 112 -7.03 19.49 -13.06
C LYS A 112 -8.12 20.29 -13.80
N ASP A 113 -7.78 21.49 -14.27
CA ASP A 113 -8.66 22.38 -15.04
C ASP A 113 -9.17 21.79 -16.36
N ASN A 114 -8.40 20.90 -16.98
CA ASN A 114 -8.78 20.17 -18.19
C ASN A 114 -9.68 18.95 -17.95
N CYS A 115 -10.09 18.69 -16.70
CA CYS A 115 -10.98 17.58 -16.38
C CYS A 115 -12.37 17.80 -16.96
N LYS A 116 -12.84 16.85 -17.78
CA LYS A 116 -14.15 16.89 -18.46
C LYS A 116 -15.33 16.71 -17.50
N LEU A 117 -15.07 16.34 -16.25
CA LEU A 117 -16.07 16.00 -15.24
C LEU A 117 -16.30 17.12 -14.22
N ILE A 118 -15.63 18.27 -14.36
CA ILE A 118 -15.80 19.42 -13.48
C ILE A 118 -17.26 19.93 -13.60
N ASP A 119 -17.80 20.37 -12.47
CA ASP A 119 -19.13 20.98 -12.32
C ASP A 119 -20.33 20.04 -12.61
N PHE A 120 -20.11 18.80 -13.01
CA PHE A 120 -21.17 17.82 -13.05
C PHE A 120 -21.48 17.28 -11.65
N LYS A 121 -22.77 17.08 -11.37
CA LYS A 121 -23.18 16.33 -10.17
C LYS A 121 -22.81 14.86 -10.32
N LEU A 122 -22.44 14.22 -9.22
CA LEU A 122 -21.99 12.83 -9.25
C LEU A 122 -23.04 11.86 -9.80
N ASN A 123 -24.34 12.14 -9.58
CA ASN A 123 -25.42 11.34 -10.16
C ASN A 123 -25.56 11.52 -11.70
N GLU A 124 -25.09 12.63 -12.24
CA GLU A 124 -25.06 12.87 -13.69
C GLU A 124 -23.88 12.16 -14.34
N LEU A 125 -22.74 12.07 -13.64
CA LEU A 125 -21.57 11.34 -14.11
C LEU A 125 -21.89 9.87 -14.34
N THR A 126 -22.55 9.22 -13.38
CA THR A 126 -22.97 7.82 -13.51
C THR A 126 -23.92 7.59 -14.70
N LYS A 127 -24.74 8.60 -15.04
CA LYS A 127 -25.63 8.51 -16.21
C LYS A 127 -24.91 8.73 -17.53
N LYS A 128 -23.92 9.63 -17.55
CA LYS A 128 -23.16 9.96 -18.78
C LYS A 128 -22.09 8.93 -19.11
N HIS A 129 -21.54 8.29 -18.08
CA HIS A 129 -20.49 7.28 -18.20
C HIS A 129 -20.90 5.98 -17.48
N PRO A 130 -22.01 5.34 -17.92
CA PRO A 130 -22.53 4.13 -17.25
C PRO A 130 -21.59 2.94 -17.35
N GLN A 131 -20.66 2.97 -18.30
CA GLN A 131 -19.64 1.97 -18.51
C GLN A 131 -18.48 2.05 -17.47
N LEU A 132 -18.31 3.21 -16.82
CA LEU A 132 -17.27 3.36 -15.79
C LEU A 132 -17.74 2.74 -14.48
N GLU A 133 -17.19 1.59 -14.13
CA GLU A 133 -17.34 0.97 -12.82
C GLU A 133 -16.44 1.68 -11.80
N ALA A 134 -16.82 2.91 -11.48
CA ALA A 134 -16.04 3.82 -10.68
C ALA A 134 -16.91 4.46 -9.58
N ASN A 135 -16.39 4.51 -8.35
CA ASN A 135 -17.09 5.12 -7.23
C ASN A 135 -16.18 6.07 -6.45
N ILE A 136 -16.55 7.35 -6.39
CA ILE A 136 -15.83 8.34 -5.60
C ILE A 136 -16.25 8.17 -4.13
N ILE A 137 -15.29 7.82 -3.28
CA ILE A 137 -15.53 7.52 -1.87
C ILE A 137 -15.19 8.68 -0.94
N ALA A 138 -14.27 9.57 -1.35
CA ALA A 138 -13.94 10.77 -0.60
C ALA A 138 -13.44 11.89 -1.51
N ILE A 139 -13.65 13.11 -1.08
CA ILE A 139 -13.12 14.34 -1.71
C ILE A 139 -12.41 15.15 -0.64
N ILE A 140 -11.19 15.61 -0.97
CA ILE A 140 -10.45 16.59 -0.18
C ILE A 140 -10.49 17.91 -0.94
N ARG A 141 -11.11 18.90 -0.34
CA ARG A 141 -11.24 20.27 -0.88
C ARG A 141 -10.78 21.28 0.15
N LYS A 142 -9.75 22.08 -0.16
CA LYS A 142 -9.18 23.09 0.78
C LYS A 142 -8.91 22.46 2.16
N ASP A 143 -8.20 21.35 2.17
CA ASP A 143 -7.80 20.57 3.37
C ASP A 143 -8.95 19.98 4.21
N LYS A 144 -10.19 20.02 3.70
CA LYS A 144 -11.34 19.38 4.31
C LYS A 144 -11.70 18.11 3.56
N THR A 145 -11.71 16.98 4.28
CA THR A 145 -12.13 15.69 3.74
C THR A 145 -13.62 15.48 4.01
N PHE A 146 -14.36 15.05 3.01
CA PHE A 146 -15.77 14.67 3.16
C PHE A 146 -16.15 13.52 2.24
N ILE A 147 -17.17 12.77 2.63
CA ILE A 147 -17.80 11.73 1.80
C ILE A 147 -18.81 12.43 0.91
N PRO A 148 -18.68 12.36 -0.43
CA PRO A 148 -19.54 13.10 -1.33
C PRO A 148 -20.94 12.49 -1.39
N LYS A 149 -21.94 13.35 -1.56
CA LYS A 149 -23.33 12.98 -1.84
C LYS A 149 -23.55 12.98 -3.36
N LYS A 150 -24.58 12.29 -3.82
CA LYS A 150 -24.96 12.23 -5.26
C LYS A 150 -25.18 13.59 -5.92
N THR A 151 -25.49 14.62 -5.12
CA THR A 151 -25.73 16.01 -5.57
C THR A 151 -24.49 16.87 -5.56
N ASP A 152 -23.37 16.38 -4.99
CA ASP A 152 -22.13 17.13 -4.95
C ASP A 152 -21.46 17.14 -6.33
N GLN A 153 -20.65 18.17 -6.55
CA GLN A 153 -19.90 18.38 -7.79
C GLN A 153 -18.40 18.26 -7.54
N ILE A 154 -17.70 17.76 -8.54
CA ILE A 154 -16.23 17.77 -8.59
C ILE A 154 -15.80 19.18 -9.02
N LYS A 155 -14.76 19.71 -8.38
CA LYS A 155 -14.18 21.02 -8.69
C LYS A 155 -12.69 20.90 -9.00
N CYS A 156 -12.17 21.88 -9.71
CA CYS A 156 -10.74 22.03 -9.90
C CYS A 156 -10.02 22.06 -8.54
N ASP A 157 -8.82 21.48 -8.48
CA ASP A 157 -7.97 21.32 -7.30
C ASP A 157 -8.53 20.38 -6.20
N ASP A 158 -9.67 19.71 -6.44
CA ASP A 158 -10.09 18.63 -5.56
C ASP A 158 -9.11 17.46 -5.66
N LYS A 159 -8.73 16.88 -4.53
CA LYS A 159 -8.17 15.52 -4.50
C LYS A 159 -9.29 14.54 -4.25
N ILE A 160 -9.47 13.61 -5.14
CA ILE A 160 -10.52 12.60 -5.03
C ILE A 160 -9.92 11.21 -4.79
N TYR A 161 -10.61 10.45 -3.94
CA TYR A 161 -10.37 9.04 -3.76
C TYR A 161 -11.46 8.26 -4.48
N ILE A 162 -11.06 7.46 -5.47
CA ILE A 162 -11.99 6.73 -6.33
C ILE A 162 -11.62 5.25 -6.36
N ILE A 163 -12.62 4.39 -6.19
CA ILE A 163 -12.51 2.95 -6.37
C ILE A 163 -12.95 2.61 -7.79
N ILE A 164 -12.13 1.85 -8.50
CA ILE A 164 -12.36 1.47 -9.89
C ILE A 164 -12.11 -0.03 -10.12
N ASN A 165 -12.70 -0.56 -11.19
CA ASN A 165 -12.22 -1.79 -11.80
C ASN A 165 -10.85 -1.52 -12.44
N SER A 166 -9.85 -2.36 -12.17
CA SER A 166 -8.47 -2.15 -12.66
C SER A 166 -8.37 -2.12 -14.18
N LEU A 167 -9.28 -2.79 -14.88
CA LEU A 167 -9.33 -2.79 -16.36
C LEU A 167 -9.76 -1.43 -16.94
N GLN A 168 -10.39 -0.58 -16.13
CA GLN A 168 -10.90 0.74 -16.56
C GLN A 168 -10.02 1.89 -16.08
N MET A 169 -8.80 1.60 -15.63
CA MET A 169 -7.90 2.60 -15.07
C MET A 169 -7.57 3.71 -16.08
N GLU A 170 -7.18 3.35 -17.30
CA GLU A 170 -6.84 4.31 -18.36
C GLU A 170 -8.04 5.17 -18.74
N GLU A 171 -9.21 4.58 -18.94
CA GLU A 171 -10.43 5.31 -19.26
C GLU A 171 -10.83 6.26 -18.14
N THR A 172 -10.69 5.83 -16.88
CA THR A 172 -10.97 6.68 -15.72
C THR A 172 -10.00 7.85 -15.65
N LEU A 173 -8.70 7.63 -15.76
CA LEU A 173 -7.70 8.69 -15.73
C LEU A 173 -7.90 9.70 -16.86
N ASN A 174 -8.23 9.26 -18.07
CA ASN A 174 -8.55 10.12 -19.20
C ASN A 174 -9.79 10.98 -18.94
N ALA A 175 -10.83 10.44 -18.29
CA ALA A 175 -12.03 11.20 -17.92
C ALA A 175 -11.72 12.34 -16.94
N PHE A 176 -10.73 12.13 -16.06
CA PHE A 176 -10.24 13.15 -15.11
C PHE A 176 -9.16 14.08 -15.70
N GLY A 177 -8.87 14.01 -16.99
CA GLY A 177 -7.94 14.90 -17.68
C GLY A 177 -6.48 14.48 -17.63
N HIS A 178 -6.20 13.23 -17.28
CA HIS A 178 -4.84 12.66 -17.22
C HIS A 178 -4.57 11.81 -18.48
N GLU A 179 -4.30 12.47 -19.60
CA GLU A 179 -4.06 11.84 -20.91
C GLU A 179 -2.59 11.43 -21.15
N GLU A 180 -1.80 11.19 -20.13
CA GLU A 180 -0.41 10.77 -20.31
C GLU A 180 -0.35 9.35 -20.88
N LYS A 181 0.01 9.26 -22.15
CA LYS A 181 0.32 7.99 -22.82
C LYS A 181 1.53 7.37 -22.15
N ILE A 182 1.38 6.14 -21.64
CA ILE A 182 2.52 5.31 -21.30
C ILE A 182 3.33 5.13 -22.58
N SER A 183 4.50 5.76 -22.67
CA SER A 183 5.46 5.44 -23.73
C SER A 183 5.89 3.99 -23.50
N LYS A 184 5.55 3.14 -24.45
CA LYS A 184 5.98 1.74 -24.51
C LYS A 184 7.48 1.64 -24.67
#